data_635fd3ca442309224f6f22fe5fdefda7
#
_entry.id   635fd3ca442309224f6f22fe5fdefda7
#
_cell.length_a   1.000
_cell.length_b   1.000
_cell.length_c   1.000
_cell.angle_alpha   90.00
_cell.angle_beta   90.00
_cell.angle_gamma   90.00
#
_symmetry.space_group_name_H-M   'P 1'
#
loop_
_entity.id
_entity.type
_entity.pdbx_description
1 polymer ?
#
loop_
_entity_poly.entity_id
_entity_poly.type
_entity_poly.pdbx_seq_one_letter_code
_entity_poly.pdbx_strand_id
1 'polypeptide(L)'
;LLLRPLDIEHPFDAVYTWSVDGAEVQSGEAPEFVFELTAEGSHAVNVTMRNSYTAASQDLTVTVLPAEGTYFRAADASSNASISKVYEYTPAPGQFINDGVTLTTQEEACSYAFERLSQGQFVSLGAFGGYLIAGFDHSVESSTDGGFDLQITGNAHSSSSEPGIIWVSQDENGNGLPDDTWYELRGSEYGKPETWQDYAVTYYRPSSNGTSIEWTDN
;
A
#
# COMPACT_ATOMS: atom_id res chain seq x y z
N LEU A 1 7.99 -20.35 -5.01
CA LEU A 1 8.16 -19.28 -5.99
C LEU A 1 9.03 -19.78 -7.15
N LEU A 2 8.53 -19.66 -8.40
CA LEU A 2 9.30 -20.01 -9.58
C LEU A 2 10.07 -18.77 -10.04
N LEU A 3 11.38 -18.88 -10.15
CA LEU A 3 12.29 -17.84 -10.65
C LEU A 3 12.88 -18.26 -12.00
N ARG A 4 12.99 -17.33 -12.92
CA ARG A 4 13.66 -17.51 -14.21
C ARG A 4 14.30 -16.20 -14.66
N PRO A 5 15.47 -16.24 -15.35
CA PRO A 5 16.04 -15.05 -15.96
C PRO A 5 15.14 -14.50 -17.07
N LEU A 6 15.13 -13.19 -17.25
CA LEU A 6 14.51 -12.51 -18.39
C LEU A 6 15.57 -12.29 -19.48
N ASP A 7 15.11 -12.24 -20.75
CA ASP A 7 15.90 -11.80 -21.91
C ASP A 7 17.24 -12.54 -22.09
N ILE A 8 17.16 -13.88 -22.20
CA ILE A 8 18.34 -14.69 -22.48
C ILE A 8 18.62 -14.62 -23.99
N GLU A 9 19.60 -13.82 -24.35
CA GLU A 9 20.17 -13.87 -25.71
C GLU A 9 21.20 -15.01 -25.82
N HIS A 10 21.07 -15.88 -26.84
CA HIS A 10 22.01 -16.96 -27.12
C HIS A 10 22.24 -17.98 -25.99
N PRO A 11 21.21 -18.73 -25.57
CA PRO A 11 21.30 -19.66 -24.44
C PRO A 11 22.05 -20.98 -24.77
N PHE A 12 22.76 -21.08 -25.91
CA PHE A 12 23.46 -22.30 -26.33
C PHE A 12 24.55 -22.69 -25.34
N ASP A 13 24.55 -23.94 -24.91
CA ASP A 13 25.48 -24.53 -23.92
C ASP A 13 25.53 -23.77 -22.61
N ALA A 14 24.42 -23.09 -22.26
CA ALA A 14 24.37 -22.33 -21.03
C ALA A 14 24.21 -23.22 -19.78
N VAL A 15 25.01 -22.94 -18.77
CA VAL A 15 24.85 -23.48 -17.43
C VAL A 15 24.36 -22.33 -16.53
N TYR A 16 23.29 -22.59 -15.80
CA TYR A 16 22.72 -21.67 -14.83
C TYR A 16 23.09 -22.15 -13.43
N THR A 17 23.70 -21.27 -12.65
CA THR A 17 24.03 -21.53 -11.27
C THR A 17 23.22 -20.58 -10.39
N TRP A 18 22.36 -21.14 -9.56
CA TRP A 18 21.56 -20.42 -8.58
C TRP A 18 22.17 -20.53 -7.19
N SER A 19 22.23 -19.43 -6.49
CA SER A 19 22.60 -19.39 -5.08
C SER A 19 21.60 -18.62 -4.25
N VAL A 20 21.40 -19.03 -3.01
CA VAL A 20 20.58 -18.37 -2.01
C VAL A 20 21.47 -18.10 -0.80
N ASP A 21 21.49 -16.86 -0.35
CA ASP A 21 22.31 -16.38 0.77
C ASP A 21 23.78 -16.78 0.63
N GLY A 22 24.29 -16.77 -0.59
CA GLY A 22 25.64 -17.14 -0.95
C GLY A 22 25.93 -18.64 -1.05
N ALA A 23 24.96 -19.51 -0.79
CA ALA A 23 25.10 -20.96 -0.96
C ALA A 23 24.54 -21.39 -2.33
N GLU A 24 25.32 -22.17 -3.10
CA GLU A 24 24.84 -22.77 -4.35
C GLU A 24 23.70 -23.78 -4.04
N VAL A 25 22.56 -23.61 -4.71
CA VAL A 25 21.36 -24.44 -4.51
C VAL A 25 20.99 -25.24 -5.76
N GLN A 26 21.36 -24.76 -6.94
CA GLN A 26 21.13 -25.45 -8.21
C GLN A 26 22.21 -25.06 -9.21
N SER A 27 22.68 -26.03 -9.99
CA SER A 27 23.53 -25.77 -11.17
C SER A 27 23.21 -26.77 -12.28
N GLY A 28 23.06 -26.28 -13.53
CA GLY A 28 22.73 -27.10 -14.67
C GLY A 28 22.17 -26.31 -15.85
N GLU A 29 21.62 -27.00 -16.83
CA GLU A 29 21.07 -26.40 -18.06
C GLU A 29 19.66 -25.80 -17.87
N ALA A 30 18.97 -26.14 -16.77
CA ALA A 30 17.64 -25.58 -16.48
C ALA A 30 17.75 -24.11 -16.07
N PRO A 31 17.10 -23.18 -16.80
CA PRO A 31 17.12 -21.76 -16.46
C PRO A 31 16.22 -21.41 -15.27
N GLU A 32 15.33 -22.32 -14.90
CA GLU A 32 14.32 -22.09 -13.86
C GLU A 32 14.79 -22.66 -12.52
N PHE A 33 14.49 -21.94 -11.44
CA PHE A 33 14.74 -22.33 -10.07
C PHE A 33 13.48 -22.20 -9.25
N VAL A 34 13.14 -23.23 -8.47
CA VAL A 34 12.04 -23.19 -7.52
C VAL A 34 12.58 -22.81 -6.15
N PHE A 35 12.33 -21.57 -5.74
CA PHE A 35 12.65 -21.10 -4.40
C PHE A 35 11.64 -21.69 -3.40
N GLU A 36 12.11 -22.52 -2.49
CA GLU A 36 11.30 -23.06 -1.39
C GLU A 36 11.34 -22.10 -0.22
N LEU A 37 10.15 -21.74 0.28
CA LEU A 37 9.98 -20.82 1.40
C LEU A 37 10.25 -21.57 2.71
N THR A 38 11.47 -21.47 3.24
CA THR A 38 11.89 -22.26 4.40
C THR A 38 12.13 -21.44 5.67
N ALA A 39 12.37 -20.14 5.53
CA ALA A 39 12.60 -19.23 6.65
C ALA A 39 12.01 -17.86 6.34
N GLU A 40 11.53 -17.20 7.37
CA GLU A 40 11.09 -15.79 7.28
C GLU A 40 12.29 -14.86 7.15
N GLY A 41 12.08 -13.75 6.46
CA GLY A 41 13.09 -12.71 6.26
C GLY A 41 13.50 -12.51 4.81
N SER A 42 14.52 -11.69 4.60
CA SER A 42 15.04 -11.36 3.28
C SER A 42 16.17 -12.28 2.88
N HIS A 43 16.04 -12.88 1.71
CA HIS A 43 17.00 -13.81 1.13
C HIS A 43 17.62 -13.20 -0.12
N ALA A 44 18.94 -13.19 -0.20
CA ALA A 44 19.66 -12.80 -1.41
C ALA A 44 19.72 -13.99 -2.37
N VAL A 45 19.11 -13.84 -3.55
CA VAL A 45 19.14 -14.84 -4.61
C VAL A 45 19.97 -14.32 -5.76
N ASN A 46 20.95 -15.10 -6.20
CA ASN A 46 21.76 -14.80 -7.37
C ASN A 46 21.60 -15.90 -8.42
N VAL A 47 21.52 -15.51 -9.67
CA VAL A 47 21.69 -16.43 -10.80
C VAL A 47 22.87 -16.00 -11.64
N THR A 48 23.75 -16.93 -11.95
CA THR A 48 24.82 -16.77 -12.92
C THR A 48 24.60 -17.70 -14.10
N MET A 49 24.50 -17.13 -15.29
CA MET A 49 24.50 -17.87 -16.54
C MET A 49 25.91 -17.84 -17.15
N ARG A 50 26.40 -18.98 -17.57
CA ARG A 50 27.68 -19.10 -18.26
C ARG A 50 27.58 -20.05 -19.47
N ASN A 51 28.13 -19.62 -20.58
CA ASN A 51 28.37 -20.48 -21.74
C ASN A 51 29.82 -20.35 -22.23
N SER A 52 30.18 -20.95 -23.39
CA SER A 52 31.54 -20.90 -23.94
C SER A 52 31.96 -19.47 -24.37
N TYR A 53 31.06 -18.51 -24.47
CA TYR A 53 31.30 -17.17 -25.01
C TYR A 53 31.20 -16.05 -23.96
N THR A 54 30.32 -16.23 -22.98
CA THR A 54 29.98 -15.15 -22.05
C THR A 54 29.55 -15.67 -20.68
N ALA A 55 29.54 -14.79 -19.71
CA ALA A 55 28.90 -15.00 -18.40
C ALA A 55 28.13 -13.74 -18.02
N ALA A 56 26.95 -13.92 -17.44
CA ALA A 56 26.14 -12.85 -16.89
C ALA A 56 25.61 -13.26 -15.51
N SER A 57 25.39 -12.30 -14.64
CA SER A 57 24.85 -12.54 -13.30
C SER A 57 23.79 -11.52 -12.97
N GLN A 58 22.78 -11.97 -12.21
CA GLN A 58 21.70 -11.12 -11.74
C GLN A 58 21.39 -11.43 -10.28
N ASP A 59 21.23 -10.38 -9.49
CA ASP A 59 20.81 -10.45 -8.10
C ASP A 59 19.33 -10.10 -7.93
N LEU A 60 18.67 -10.79 -7.01
CA LEU A 60 17.28 -10.57 -6.61
C LEU A 60 17.19 -10.73 -5.09
N THR A 61 16.39 -9.90 -4.45
CA THR A 61 16.00 -10.12 -3.05
C THR A 61 14.59 -10.72 -3.02
N VAL A 62 14.45 -11.84 -2.32
CA VAL A 62 13.15 -12.47 -2.04
C VAL A 62 12.87 -12.31 -0.56
N THR A 63 11.77 -11.65 -0.21
CA THR A 63 11.32 -11.54 1.17
C THR A 63 10.25 -12.59 1.45
N VAL A 64 10.49 -13.42 2.44
CA VAL A 64 9.54 -14.41 2.97
C VAL A 64 8.85 -13.76 4.15
N LEU A 65 7.56 -13.48 3.99
CA LEU A 65 6.73 -12.92 5.05
C LEU A 65 6.36 -13.99 6.07
N PRO A 66 6.03 -13.62 7.33
CA PRO A 66 5.43 -14.51 8.29
C PRO A 66 4.17 -15.19 7.74
N ALA A 67 3.79 -16.31 8.31
CA ALA A 67 2.56 -17.00 7.93
C ALA A 67 1.37 -16.06 8.11
N GLU A 68 0.42 -16.14 7.18
CA GLU A 68 -0.83 -15.36 7.27
C GLU A 68 -1.49 -15.56 8.65
N GLY A 69 -1.93 -14.47 9.25
CA GLY A 69 -2.52 -14.47 10.58
C GLY A 69 -1.54 -14.47 11.76
N THR A 70 -0.21 -14.49 11.52
CA THR A 70 0.79 -14.44 12.60
C THR A 70 0.57 -13.24 13.53
N TYR A 71 0.23 -12.08 12.99
CA TYR A 71 -0.03 -10.84 13.75
C TYR A 71 -1.52 -10.51 13.84
N PHE A 72 -2.37 -11.51 13.68
CA PHE A 72 -3.82 -11.34 13.86
C PHE A 72 -4.14 -10.89 15.29
N ARG A 73 -4.92 -9.83 15.40
CA ARG A 73 -5.40 -9.27 16.66
C ARG A 73 -6.88 -9.57 16.82
N ALA A 74 -7.23 -10.50 17.68
CA ALA A 74 -8.64 -10.83 17.95
C ALA A 74 -9.36 -9.63 18.59
N ALA A 75 -10.62 -9.44 18.23
CA ALA A 75 -11.50 -8.52 18.95
C ALA A 75 -11.74 -9.02 20.39
N ASP A 76 -11.86 -8.11 21.33
CA ASP A 76 -12.21 -8.39 22.72
C ASP A 76 -13.49 -7.63 23.15
N ALA A 77 -13.85 -7.73 24.42
CA ALA A 77 -15.07 -7.11 24.95
C ALA A 77 -15.07 -5.56 24.89
N SER A 78 -13.92 -4.93 24.70
CA SER A 78 -13.78 -3.47 24.55
C SER A 78 -13.70 -3.03 23.08
N SER A 79 -13.49 -3.95 22.17
CA SER A 79 -13.41 -3.67 20.73
C SER A 79 -14.76 -3.23 20.16
N ASN A 80 -14.71 -2.40 19.16
CA ASN A 80 -15.90 -1.93 18.44
C ASN A 80 -15.62 -1.79 16.94
N ALA A 81 -16.69 -1.67 16.16
CA ALA A 81 -16.59 -1.61 14.69
C ALA A 81 -16.06 -0.28 14.14
N SER A 82 -15.73 0.69 15.00
CA SER A 82 -15.23 1.99 14.56
C SER A 82 -13.70 2.01 14.56
N ILE A 83 -13.13 2.96 13.84
CA ILE A 83 -11.68 3.22 13.90
C ILE A 83 -11.26 3.52 15.35
N SER A 84 -10.10 3.03 15.74
CA SER A 84 -9.51 3.26 17.07
C SER A 84 -8.42 4.33 17.05
N LYS A 85 -7.87 4.64 15.88
CA LYS A 85 -6.76 5.58 15.71
C LYS A 85 -6.73 6.17 14.32
N VAL A 86 -6.29 7.42 14.20
CA VAL A 86 -5.81 8.03 12.97
C VAL A 86 -4.30 8.14 13.06
N TYR A 87 -3.58 7.53 12.12
CA TYR A 87 -2.12 7.55 12.03
C TYR A 87 -1.63 8.78 11.29
N GLU A 88 -2.33 9.15 10.24
CA GLU A 88 -2.00 10.29 9.42
C GLU A 88 -3.27 10.95 8.85
N TYR A 89 -3.29 12.27 8.84
CA TYR A 89 -4.31 13.06 8.16
C TYR A 89 -3.65 14.20 7.43
N THR A 90 -3.56 14.07 6.12
CA THR A 90 -2.86 15.00 5.23
C THR A 90 -3.80 15.46 4.12
N PRO A 91 -4.68 16.44 4.41
CA PRO A 91 -5.56 16.96 3.39
C PRO A 91 -4.78 17.78 2.35
N ALA A 92 -5.12 17.58 1.07
CA ALA A 92 -4.63 18.43 0.00
C ALA A 92 -5.33 19.81 0.02
N PRO A 93 -4.78 20.82 -0.63
CA PRO A 93 -5.48 22.09 -0.84
C PRO A 93 -6.84 21.86 -1.46
N GLY A 94 -7.87 22.44 -0.88
CA GLY A 94 -9.24 22.26 -1.37
C GLY A 94 -10.27 22.98 -0.52
N GLN A 95 -11.53 22.73 -0.83
CA GLN A 95 -12.65 23.30 -0.12
C GLN A 95 -12.80 22.66 1.27
N PHE A 96 -13.16 23.44 2.27
CA PHE A 96 -13.49 23.02 3.64
C PHE A 96 -12.34 22.45 4.51
N ILE A 97 -11.09 22.41 4.03
CA ILE A 97 -9.98 21.80 4.79
C ILE A 97 -9.59 22.58 6.05
N ASN A 98 -9.82 23.90 6.09
CA ASN A 98 -9.49 24.79 7.22
C ASN A 98 -10.74 25.48 7.77
N ASP A 99 -11.92 24.92 7.54
CA ASP A 99 -13.17 25.53 7.95
C ASP A 99 -13.38 25.42 9.47
N GLY A 100 -13.20 26.55 10.16
CA GLY A 100 -13.38 26.66 11.60
C GLY A 100 -12.27 26.02 12.46
N VAL A 101 -11.16 25.55 11.86
CA VAL A 101 -10.06 24.94 12.58
C VAL A 101 -8.69 25.42 12.04
N THR A 102 -7.72 25.56 12.96
CA THR A 102 -6.31 25.78 12.61
C THR A 102 -5.50 24.62 13.17
N LEU A 103 -4.91 23.84 12.30
CA LEU A 103 -4.06 22.69 12.66
C LEU A 103 -2.62 23.03 12.25
N THR A 104 -1.70 22.92 13.18
CA THR A 104 -0.30 23.33 13.00
C THR A 104 0.66 22.16 13.04
N THR A 105 0.24 21.02 13.57
CA THR A 105 1.04 19.80 13.66
C THR A 105 0.24 18.62 13.15
N GLN A 106 0.95 17.56 12.77
CA GLN A 106 0.35 16.29 12.36
C GLN A 106 -0.44 15.64 13.52
N GLU A 107 0.06 15.77 14.75
CA GLU A 107 -0.62 15.26 15.94
C GLU A 107 -1.99 15.92 16.16
N GLU A 108 -2.05 17.26 16.04
CA GLU A 108 -3.31 18.00 16.09
C GLU A 108 -4.27 17.57 14.97
N ALA A 109 -3.73 17.39 13.76
CA ALA A 109 -4.51 16.96 12.60
C ALA A 109 -5.11 15.56 12.80
N CYS A 110 -4.30 14.59 13.26
CA CYS A 110 -4.77 13.24 13.57
C CYS A 110 -5.82 13.23 14.69
N SER A 111 -5.59 14.00 15.77
CA SER A 111 -6.53 14.10 16.89
C SER A 111 -7.87 14.70 16.44
N TYR A 112 -7.84 15.77 15.68
CA TYR A 112 -9.03 16.40 15.10
C TYR A 112 -9.80 15.42 14.20
N ALA A 113 -9.11 14.73 13.30
CA ALA A 113 -9.75 13.78 12.40
C ALA A 113 -10.38 12.60 13.18
N PHE A 114 -9.66 12.06 14.17
CA PHE A 114 -10.17 10.98 15.00
C PHE A 114 -11.41 11.41 15.80
N GLU A 115 -11.39 12.59 16.43
CA GLU A 115 -12.52 13.09 17.19
C GLU A 115 -13.79 13.24 16.31
N ARG A 116 -13.65 13.82 15.13
CA ARG A 116 -14.78 13.98 14.21
C ARG A 116 -15.33 12.65 13.72
N LEU A 117 -14.46 11.76 13.28
CA LEU A 117 -14.87 10.45 12.73
C LEU A 117 -15.50 9.57 13.82
N SER A 118 -14.99 9.60 15.07
CA SER A 118 -15.56 8.87 16.19
C SER A 118 -16.96 9.36 16.59
N GLN A 119 -17.29 10.62 16.26
CA GLN A 119 -18.61 11.20 16.45
C GLN A 119 -19.53 11.04 15.20
N GLY A 120 -19.11 10.30 14.19
CA GLY A 120 -19.86 10.13 12.94
C GLY A 120 -19.90 11.39 12.07
N GLN A 121 -18.92 12.28 12.22
CA GLN A 121 -18.77 13.49 11.41
C GLN A 121 -17.75 13.25 10.30
N PHE A 122 -17.81 14.06 9.24
CA PHE A 122 -16.87 14.01 8.13
C PHE A 122 -15.60 14.81 8.40
N VAL A 123 -14.52 14.41 7.74
CA VAL A 123 -13.31 15.20 7.52
C VAL A 123 -13.12 15.44 6.03
N SER A 124 -12.57 16.58 5.65
CA SER A 124 -12.33 16.93 4.26
C SER A 124 -10.93 16.53 3.85
N LEU A 125 -10.80 15.70 2.83
CA LEU A 125 -9.49 15.34 2.26
C LEU A 125 -8.94 16.39 1.31
N GLY A 126 -9.76 17.39 0.94
CA GLY A 126 -9.39 18.41 -0.03
C GLY A 126 -9.49 17.91 -1.46
N ALA A 127 -8.60 18.39 -2.34
CA ALA A 127 -8.56 17.98 -3.73
C ALA A 127 -7.66 16.72 -3.91
N PHE A 128 -7.12 16.52 -5.10
CA PHE A 128 -6.30 15.35 -5.42
C PHE A 128 -5.08 15.21 -4.50
N GLY A 129 -4.81 13.99 -4.06
CA GLY A 129 -3.67 13.64 -3.23
C GLY A 129 -3.89 13.81 -1.72
N GLY A 130 -5.03 14.33 -1.28
CA GLY A 130 -5.36 14.35 0.15
C GLY A 130 -5.76 12.97 0.64
N TYR A 131 -5.28 12.57 1.83
CA TYR A 131 -5.54 11.24 2.38
C TYR A 131 -5.63 11.22 3.91
N LEU A 132 -6.15 10.11 4.40
CA LEU A 132 -6.21 9.77 5.82
C LEU A 132 -5.87 8.30 6.00
N ILE A 133 -5.01 8.00 6.98
CA ILE A 133 -4.69 6.65 7.39
C ILE A 133 -5.29 6.40 8.78
N ALA A 134 -6.17 5.42 8.85
CA ALA A 134 -6.82 5.01 10.10
C ALA A 134 -6.66 3.52 10.35
N GLY A 135 -6.78 3.11 11.60
CA GLY A 135 -6.69 1.71 12.00
C GLY A 135 -7.74 1.34 13.03
N PHE A 136 -7.86 0.04 13.23
CA PHE A 136 -8.75 -0.59 14.19
C PHE A 136 -7.95 -1.17 15.37
N ASP A 137 -8.57 -1.39 16.51
CA ASP A 137 -7.95 -2.02 17.67
C ASP A 137 -7.80 -3.54 17.51
N HIS A 138 -8.46 -4.12 16.52
CA HIS A 138 -8.41 -5.53 16.15
C HIS A 138 -8.31 -5.69 14.63
N SER A 139 -7.99 -6.90 14.18
CA SER A 139 -7.95 -7.23 12.76
C SER A 139 -9.37 -7.32 12.19
N VAL A 140 -9.58 -6.73 11.01
CA VAL A 140 -10.84 -6.86 10.28
C VAL A 140 -10.83 -8.21 9.58
N GLU A 141 -11.80 -9.07 9.93
CA GLU A 141 -11.94 -10.39 9.33
C GLU A 141 -12.86 -10.35 8.11
N SER A 142 -12.56 -11.20 7.13
CA SER A 142 -13.45 -11.38 5.99
C SER A 142 -14.74 -12.07 6.41
N SER A 143 -15.86 -11.48 6.05
CA SER A 143 -17.18 -12.02 6.33
C SER A 143 -17.41 -13.35 5.62
N THR A 144 -17.85 -14.36 6.35
CA THR A 144 -18.16 -15.69 5.80
C THR A 144 -19.59 -15.80 5.28
N ASP A 145 -20.45 -14.81 5.54
CA ASP A 145 -21.86 -14.78 5.17
C ASP A 145 -22.16 -13.93 3.92
N GLY A 146 -21.11 -13.38 3.28
CA GLY A 146 -21.24 -12.50 2.12
C GLY A 146 -21.62 -11.06 2.47
N GLY A 147 -21.49 -10.68 3.74
CA GLY A 147 -21.63 -9.29 4.21
C GLY A 147 -20.46 -8.41 3.79
N PHE A 148 -20.48 -7.17 4.22
CA PHE A 148 -19.39 -6.21 4.01
C PHE A 148 -18.47 -6.18 5.24
N ASP A 149 -17.17 -6.28 5.00
CA ASP A 149 -16.15 -6.24 6.06
C ASP A 149 -15.81 -4.82 6.47
N LEU A 150 -15.95 -3.86 5.55
CA LEU A 150 -15.62 -2.46 5.75
C LEU A 150 -16.73 -1.55 5.20
N GLN A 151 -17.09 -0.53 5.97
CA GLN A 151 -18.01 0.52 5.54
C GLN A 151 -17.38 1.89 5.71
N ILE A 152 -17.32 2.67 4.64
CA ILE A 152 -16.89 4.07 4.65
C ILE A 152 -18.06 4.92 4.16
N THR A 153 -18.47 5.87 4.98
CA THR A 153 -19.57 6.78 4.64
C THR A 153 -19.00 8.07 4.08
N GLY A 154 -19.27 8.33 2.80
CA GLY A 154 -18.99 9.61 2.15
C GLY A 154 -20.15 10.59 2.28
N ASN A 155 -19.96 11.79 1.70
CA ASN A 155 -20.96 12.87 1.70
C ASN A 155 -21.87 12.89 0.46
N ALA A 156 -21.95 11.78 -0.28
CA ALA A 156 -22.74 11.70 -1.50
C ALA A 156 -24.23 11.99 -1.27
N HIS A 157 -24.81 12.77 -2.17
CA HIS A 157 -26.25 13.05 -2.22
C HIS A 157 -26.75 13.10 -3.67
N SER A 158 -28.05 13.32 -3.88
CA SER A 158 -28.71 13.16 -5.19
C SER A 158 -28.12 14.00 -6.35
N SER A 159 -27.38 15.05 -6.05
CA SER A 159 -26.81 15.97 -7.05
C SER A 159 -25.29 16.11 -7.00
N SER A 160 -24.62 15.45 -6.08
CA SER A 160 -23.16 15.53 -5.91
C SER A 160 -22.59 14.29 -5.24
N SER A 161 -21.40 13.89 -5.65
CA SER A 161 -20.61 12.86 -4.98
C SER A 161 -19.14 13.22 -5.09
N GLU A 162 -18.40 12.92 -4.03
CA GLU A 162 -16.96 13.11 -3.94
C GLU A 162 -16.33 11.73 -3.68
N PRO A 163 -16.06 10.96 -4.75
CA PRO A 163 -15.52 9.62 -4.63
C PRO A 163 -14.07 9.66 -4.12
N GLY A 164 -13.67 8.61 -3.42
CA GLY A 164 -12.31 8.40 -2.97
C GLY A 164 -11.81 7.01 -3.35
N ILE A 165 -10.50 6.83 -3.29
CA ILE A 165 -9.84 5.53 -3.45
C ILE A 165 -9.60 4.98 -2.05
N ILE A 166 -9.83 3.69 -1.86
CA ILE A 166 -9.66 3.00 -0.59
C ILE A 166 -8.51 2.01 -0.73
N TRP A 167 -7.58 2.09 0.19
CA TRP A 167 -6.48 1.16 0.33
C TRP A 167 -6.55 0.46 1.67
N VAL A 168 -6.15 -0.79 1.72
CA VAL A 168 -6.04 -1.58 2.95
C VAL A 168 -4.64 -2.12 3.09
N SER A 169 -4.16 -2.23 4.32
CA SER A 169 -2.89 -2.84 4.66
C SER A 169 -3.08 -3.77 5.86
N GLN A 170 -2.33 -4.85 5.87
CA GLN A 170 -2.22 -5.76 7.00
C GLN A 170 -0.90 -5.49 7.70
N ASP A 171 -0.88 -5.54 9.04
CA ASP A 171 0.34 -5.51 9.83
C ASP A 171 1.10 -6.83 9.64
N GLU A 172 2.11 -6.82 8.75
CA GLU A 172 2.87 -8.00 8.34
C GLU A 172 4.14 -8.20 9.18
N ASN A 173 4.49 -7.20 10.00
CA ASN A 173 5.71 -7.20 10.83
C ASN A 173 5.41 -7.10 12.34
N GLY A 174 4.16 -6.91 12.75
CA GLY A 174 3.72 -6.89 14.14
C GLY A 174 4.06 -5.60 14.91
N ASN A 175 4.42 -4.52 14.22
CA ASN A 175 4.80 -3.27 14.86
C ASN A 175 3.63 -2.32 15.12
N GLY A 176 2.44 -2.61 14.57
CA GLY A 176 1.23 -1.80 14.73
C GLY A 176 1.26 -0.45 14.00
N LEU A 177 2.15 -0.30 13.01
CA LEU A 177 2.30 0.89 12.18
C LEU A 177 1.77 0.63 10.77
N PRO A 178 1.37 1.67 10.03
CA PRO A 178 0.87 1.53 8.65
C PRO A 178 2.01 1.59 7.62
N ASP A 179 3.09 0.84 7.85
CA ASP A 179 4.31 0.84 7.03
C ASP A 179 4.51 -0.43 6.19
N ASP A 180 3.50 -1.30 6.20
CA ASP A 180 3.47 -2.51 5.38
C ASP A 180 2.87 -2.26 3.99
N THR A 181 2.69 -3.33 3.21
CA THR A 181 2.17 -3.24 1.84
C THR A 181 0.71 -2.80 1.80
N TRP A 182 0.41 -1.81 0.96
CA TRP A 182 -0.94 -1.31 0.73
C TRP A 182 -1.55 -1.88 -0.54
N TYR A 183 -2.83 -2.27 -0.46
CA TYR A 183 -3.61 -2.83 -1.56
C TYR A 183 -4.83 -1.98 -1.86
N GLU A 184 -4.96 -1.53 -3.11
CA GLU A 184 -6.14 -0.79 -3.56
C GLU A 184 -7.36 -1.71 -3.65
N LEU A 185 -8.46 -1.31 -3.02
CA LEU A 185 -9.76 -1.95 -3.22
C LEU A 185 -10.36 -1.47 -4.54
N ARG A 186 -10.65 -2.40 -5.44
CA ARG A 186 -11.18 -2.09 -6.76
C ARG A 186 -12.61 -1.55 -6.68
N GLY A 187 -12.74 -0.23 -6.84
CA GLY A 187 -14.02 0.44 -6.95
C GLY A 187 -14.65 0.31 -8.34
N SER A 188 -15.81 0.91 -8.51
CA SER A 188 -16.60 0.86 -9.76
C SER A 188 -15.89 1.46 -10.98
N GLU A 189 -14.94 2.36 -10.75
CA GLU A 189 -14.20 3.06 -11.80
C GLU A 189 -12.83 2.44 -12.10
N TYR A 190 -12.41 1.46 -11.32
CA TYR A 190 -11.10 0.82 -11.48
C TYR A 190 -10.96 0.14 -12.86
N GLY A 191 -9.90 0.50 -13.57
CA GLY A 191 -9.56 -0.09 -14.88
C GLY A 191 -10.44 0.34 -16.06
N LYS A 192 -11.33 1.32 -15.88
CA LYS A 192 -12.06 1.91 -17.02
C LYS A 192 -11.12 2.78 -17.86
N PRO A 193 -11.32 2.83 -19.19
CA PRO A 193 -10.47 3.62 -20.10
C PRO A 193 -10.46 5.12 -19.79
N GLU A 194 -11.53 5.65 -19.22
CA GLU A 194 -11.69 7.04 -18.83
C GLU A 194 -11.12 7.37 -17.45
N THR A 195 -10.73 6.36 -16.66
CA THR A 195 -10.12 6.55 -15.35
C THR A 195 -8.61 6.70 -15.50
N TRP A 196 -8.11 7.86 -15.14
CA TRP A 196 -6.67 8.11 -15.16
C TRP A 196 -6.00 7.39 -13.98
N GLN A 197 -4.98 6.62 -14.32
CA GLN A 197 -4.12 5.96 -13.33
C GLN A 197 -2.90 6.86 -13.04
N ASP A 198 -2.36 6.74 -11.85
CA ASP A 198 -1.15 7.48 -11.42
C ASP A 198 -1.25 9.00 -11.63
N TYR A 199 -2.46 9.56 -11.47
CA TYR A 199 -2.70 10.98 -11.61
C TYR A 199 -1.96 11.75 -10.51
N ALA A 200 -1.02 12.58 -10.91
CA ALA A 200 -0.19 13.36 -10.01
C ALA A 200 -0.46 14.86 -10.15
N VAL A 201 -0.56 15.55 -9.01
CA VAL A 201 -0.78 16.99 -8.94
C VAL A 201 0.28 17.65 -8.07
N THR A 202 0.83 18.75 -8.57
CA THR A 202 1.73 19.60 -7.80
C THR A 202 1.01 20.91 -7.45
N TYR A 203 0.87 21.19 -6.16
CA TYR A 203 0.31 22.44 -5.65
C TYR A 203 1.42 23.42 -5.27
N TYR A 204 1.27 24.66 -5.68
CA TYR A 204 2.24 25.71 -5.38
C TYR A 204 1.76 26.53 -4.19
N ARG A 205 2.61 26.67 -3.18
CA ARG A 205 2.28 27.45 -1.98
C ARG A 205 2.03 28.92 -2.35
N PRO A 206 0.85 29.49 -2.03
CA PRO A 206 0.55 30.88 -2.32
C PRO A 206 1.39 31.82 -1.44
N SER A 207 1.64 33.02 -1.94
CA SER A 207 2.42 34.06 -1.23
C SER A 207 1.66 34.65 -0.03
N SER A 208 0.33 34.52 0.01
CA SER A 208 -0.53 35.00 1.09
C SER A 208 -1.77 34.12 1.25
N ASN A 209 -2.34 34.11 2.46
CA ASN A 209 -3.58 33.39 2.74
C ASN A 209 -4.76 34.02 1.96
N GLY A 210 -5.72 33.17 1.57
CA GLY A 210 -6.94 33.61 0.87
C GLY A 210 -6.76 33.87 -0.62
N THR A 211 -5.62 33.52 -1.21
CA THR A 211 -5.41 33.53 -2.66
C THR A 211 -5.65 32.15 -3.26
N SER A 212 -5.96 32.12 -4.55
CA SER A 212 -6.05 30.85 -5.30
C SER A 212 -4.71 30.11 -5.25
N ILE A 213 -4.77 28.80 -5.15
CA ILE A 213 -3.60 27.91 -5.21
C ILE A 213 -3.39 27.52 -6.66
N GLU A 214 -2.21 27.84 -7.19
CA GLU A 214 -1.79 27.38 -8.50
C GLU A 214 -1.41 25.90 -8.41
N TRP A 215 -1.68 25.15 -9.46
CA TRP A 215 -1.36 23.74 -9.54
C TRP A 215 -1.05 23.31 -10.97
N THR A 216 -0.32 22.21 -11.11
CA THR A 216 -0.06 21.52 -12.38
C THR A 216 -0.27 20.00 -12.18
N ASP A 217 -0.58 19.31 -13.27
CA ASP A 217 -0.74 17.86 -13.32
C ASP A 217 0.20 17.23 -14.36
N ASN A 218 0.29 15.87 -14.35
CA ASN A 218 1.06 15.09 -15.32
C ASN A 218 0.25 14.79 -16.58
#